data_01c73e4e1fc78286de983881009d4f4b
#
_entry.id   01c73e4e1fc78286de983881009d4f4b
#
_cell.length_a   1.000
_cell.length_b   1.000
_cell.length_c   1.000
_cell.angle_alpha   90.00
_cell.angle_beta   90.00
_cell.angle_gamma   90.00
#
_symmetry.space_group_name_H-M   'P 1'
#
loop_
_entity.id
_entity.type
_entity.pdbx_description
1 polymer ?
#
loop_
_entity_poly.entity_id
_entity_poly.type
_entity_poly.pdbx_seq_one_letter_code
_entity_poly.pdbx_strand_id
1 'polypeptide(L)'
;MKKMFSLFVVFCMLLSGCLQSNNDLELYGTEYKNPPDAPDFTLLNQHGESVTLSDYSDKVVVVAFIYTSCPDVCLAISANLAWVYENLGEYSDDVVILSITIDPARDTVERFAQWTEANGYEWDHLSAERPSTLVNVWNSWNIVVDNDHIEASQPPEESTNRFSVLYPDNSSMVIDTPCRSEISENRCYSDGNDFANYVFENANITYNISGNQGTIGGWETDSNWSWNLHYWDNLNETWTISESQNISAIDVNIDTHLAWVSSNSNISNLSPGVDCNGKGWIMGSGSSAHCMCEEGYERPDGNWLGCVVLGTEESNSSEIEDPHEASLGEYGVGHSTVTFILDKETRKRVAWTGINWDVQEFLLDIKALSTE
;
A
#
# COMPACT_ATOMS: atom_id res chain seq x y z
N MET A 1 -25.67 14.63 79.06
CA MET A 1 -24.42 14.85 78.38
C MET A 1 -23.96 13.67 77.47
N LYS A 2 -23.95 12.41 77.95
CA LYS A 2 -23.52 11.24 77.11
C LYS A 2 -24.36 11.00 75.85
N LYS A 3 -25.66 11.22 75.84
CA LYS A 3 -26.57 11.02 74.71
C LYS A 3 -26.42 12.11 73.63
N MET A 4 -26.13 13.35 74.04
CA MET A 4 -25.85 14.45 73.09
C MET A 4 -24.51 14.33 72.40
N PHE A 5 -23.45 13.82 73.06
CA PHE A 5 -22.14 13.58 72.49
C PHE A 5 -22.16 12.45 71.42
N SER A 6 -22.98 11.38 71.71
CA SER A 6 -23.16 10.29 70.76
C SER A 6 -23.86 10.74 69.45
N LEU A 7 -24.84 11.65 69.56
CA LEU A 7 -25.57 12.18 68.41
C LEU A 7 -24.70 13.11 67.57
N PHE A 8 -23.79 13.87 68.20
CA PHE A 8 -22.83 14.74 67.48
C PHE A 8 -21.78 13.95 66.72
N VAL A 9 -21.27 12.85 67.30
CA VAL A 9 -20.32 11.96 66.62
C VAL A 9 -20.94 11.25 65.40
N VAL A 10 -22.22 10.82 65.50
CA VAL A 10 -22.97 10.21 64.36
C VAL A 10 -23.24 11.27 63.30
N PHE A 11 -23.54 12.52 63.67
CA PHE A 11 -23.78 13.60 62.73
C PHE A 11 -22.46 14.01 62.01
N CYS A 12 -21.31 13.99 62.67
CA CYS A 12 -20.00 14.21 62.03
C CYS A 12 -19.60 13.07 61.09
N MET A 13 -19.99 11.82 61.38
CA MET A 13 -19.73 10.68 60.43
C MET A 13 -20.65 10.71 59.21
N LEU A 14 -21.83 11.34 59.28
CA LEU A 14 -22.71 11.52 58.13
C LEU A 14 -22.28 12.69 57.20
N LEU A 15 -21.42 13.58 57.70
CA LEU A 15 -20.84 14.69 56.90
C LEU A 15 -19.50 14.35 56.24
N SER A 16 -18.93 13.18 56.52
CA SER A 16 -17.81 12.61 55.72
C SER A 16 -18.33 11.91 54.47
N GLY A 17 -19.41 12.43 53.87
CA GLY A 17 -19.74 12.17 52.47
C GLY A 17 -18.59 12.69 51.63
N CYS A 18 -18.03 11.78 50.85
CA CYS A 18 -16.99 12.03 49.88
C CYS A 18 -17.24 13.34 49.16
N LEU A 19 -16.45 14.35 49.43
CA LEU A 19 -16.08 15.35 48.46
C LEU A 19 -15.18 14.62 47.44
N GLN A 20 -15.78 13.77 46.63
CA GLN A 20 -15.21 13.38 45.37
C GLN A 20 -15.34 14.67 44.55
N SER A 21 -14.35 15.50 44.53
CA SER A 21 -14.20 16.47 43.48
C SER A 21 -14.04 15.61 42.22
N ASN A 22 -15.12 15.43 41.49
CA ASN A 22 -14.98 15.17 40.07
C ASN A 22 -14.31 16.42 39.54
N ASN A 23 -13.02 16.43 39.52
CA ASN A 23 -12.30 17.24 38.56
C ASN A 23 -12.55 16.56 37.23
N ASP A 24 -13.74 16.77 36.65
CA ASP A 24 -13.97 16.48 35.27
C ASP A 24 -12.93 17.30 34.51
N LEU A 25 -11.99 16.63 33.87
CA LEU A 25 -10.98 17.26 33.06
C LEU A 25 -11.74 18.03 31.97
N GLU A 26 -11.50 19.33 31.86
CA GLU A 26 -12.11 20.13 30.80
C GLU A 26 -11.26 19.94 29.55
N LEU A 27 -11.82 19.23 28.54
CA LEU A 27 -11.20 18.99 27.25
C LEU A 27 -11.94 19.78 26.17
N TYR A 28 -11.19 20.35 25.24
CA TYR A 28 -11.72 21.27 24.20
C TYR A 28 -12.09 20.55 22.90
N GLY A 29 -11.38 19.49 22.55
CA GLY A 29 -11.72 18.65 21.41
C GLY A 29 -12.92 17.73 21.69
N THR A 30 -13.23 16.85 20.76
CA THR A 30 -14.32 15.88 20.92
C THR A 30 -13.89 14.77 21.87
N GLU A 31 -14.40 14.79 23.09
CA GLU A 31 -14.08 13.81 24.14
C GLU A 31 -14.78 12.46 23.92
N TYR A 32 -14.04 11.37 24.10
CA TYR A 32 -14.58 10.01 24.19
C TYR A 32 -15.06 9.74 25.63
N LYS A 33 -16.39 9.69 25.85
CA LYS A 33 -16.97 9.43 27.18
C LYS A 33 -16.60 8.07 27.77
N ASN A 34 -16.36 7.08 26.91
CA ASN A 34 -15.84 5.76 27.25
C ASN A 34 -14.62 5.53 26.35
N PRO A 35 -13.43 6.00 26.75
CA PRO A 35 -12.24 5.95 25.92
C PRO A 35 -11.88 4.51 25.53
N PRO A 36 -11.94 4.15 24.25
CA PRO A 36 -11.49 2.84 23.80
C PRO A 36 -9.97 2.78 23.79
N ASP A 37 -9.42 1.58 23.97
CA ASP A 37 -8.01 1.34 23.72
C ASP A 37 -7.69 1.68 22.27
N ALA A 38 -6.56 2.35 22.03
CA ALA A 38 -6.09 2.59 20.68
C ALA A 38 -5.52 1.29 20.09
N PRO A 39 -5.88 0.95 18.84
CA PRO A 39 -5.28 -0.21 18.18
C PRO A 39 -3.77 -0.04 18.07
N ASP A 40 -3.02 -1.06 18.51
CA ASP A 40 -1.56 -1.06 18.43
C ASP A 40 -1.07 -1.20 16.98
N PHE A 41 0.12 -0.68 16.71
CA PHE A 41 0.80 -0.82 15.43
C PHE A 41 2.31 -0.82 15.62
N THR A 42 3.02 -1.39 14.65
CA THR A 42 4.47 -1.25 14.50
C THR A 42 4.76 -0.77 13.07
N LEU A 43 5.39 0.40 12.94
CA LEU A 43 5.72 1.06 11.68
C LEU A 43 7.17 1.51 11.69
N LEU A 44 7.68 2.02 10.55
CA LEU A 44 9.02 2.57 10.41
C LEU A 44 8.99 4.10 10.46
N ASN A 45 9.88 4.70 11.23
CA ASN A 45 10.04 6.16 11.20
C ASN A 45 10.96 6.61 10.04
N GLN A 46 11.15 7.91 9.90
CA GLN A 46 12.00 8.55 8.88
C GLN A 46 13.48 8.15 8.95
N HIS A 47 13.90 7.44 9.99
CA HIS A 47 15.28 6.93 10.18
C HIS A 47 15.35 5.41 9.89
N GLY A 48 14.24 4.78 9.49
CA GLY A 48 14.15 3.33 9.30
C GLY A 48 14.09 2.53 10.60
N GLU A 49 13.81 3.19 11.72
CA GLU A 49 13.70 2.55 13.03
C GLU A 49 12.25 2.11 13.28
N SER A 50 12.10 0.96 13.92
CA SER A 50 10.78 0.40 14.27
C SER A 50 10.17 1.16 15.44
N VAL A 51 8.94 1.65 15.26
CA VAL A 51 8.16 2.39 16.27
C VAL A 51 6.88 1.63 16.54
N THR A 52 6.66 1.24 17.79
CA THR A 52 5.44 0.54 18.25
C THR A 52 4.66 1.44 19.20
N LEU A 53 3.35 1.60 18.99
CA LEU A 53 2.53 2.48 19.84
C LEU A 53 2.58 2.09 21.31
N SER A 54 2.53 0.80 21.63
CA SER A 54 2.57 0.30 23.01
C SER A 54 3.89 0.59 23.76
N ASP A 55 4.99 0.95 23.05
CA ASP A 55 6.24 1.38 23.66
C ASP A 55 6.14 2.77 24.34
N TYR A 56 5.07 3.50 24.04
CA TYR A 56 4.79 4.83 24.63
C TYR A 56 3.72 4.77 25.74
N SER A 57 3.50 3.59 26.33
CA SER A 57 2.73 3.50 27.57
C SER A 57 3.37 4.43 28.62
N ASP A 58 2.55 5.06 29.47
CA ASP A 58 2.94 6.14 30.39
C ASP A 58 3.20 7.51 29.74
N LYS A 59 2.94 7.70 28.46
CA LYS A 59 3.02 8.99 27.76
C LYS A 59 1.69 9.40 27.14
N VAL A 60 1.47 10.67 27.00
CA VAL A 60 0.37 11.19 26.15
C VAL A 60 0.85 11.12 24.71
N VAL A 61 0.08 10.46 23.85
CA VAL A 61 0.44 10.26 22.44
C VAL A 61 -0.52 11.01 21.53
N VAL A 62 0.03 11.86 20.67
CA VAL A 62 -0.73 12.50 19.58
C VAL A 62 -0.54 11.71 18.31
N VAL A 63 -1.62 11.28 17.67
CA VAL A 63 -1.57 10.53 16.40
C VAL A 63 -2.30 11.29 15.32
N ALA A 64 -1.60 11.67 14.25
CA ALA A 64 -2.12 12.33 13.08
C ALA A 64 -1.92 11.49 11.82
N PHE A 65 -2.86 11.56 10.87
CA PHE A 65 -2.77 10.91 9.58
C PHE A 65 -2.56 11.95 8.49
N ILE A 66 -1.44 11.86 7.77
CA ILE A 66 -0.98 12.87 6.82
C ILE A 66 -0.37 12.23 5.57
N TYR A 67 -0.03 13.04 4.56
CA TYR A 67 0.88 12.66 3.47
C TYR A 67 1.66 13.87 2.95
N THR A 68 2.89 13.64 2.46
CA THR A 68 3.83 14.73 2.11
C THR A 68 3.43 15.52 0.88
N SER A 69 2.72 14.88 -0.06
CA SER A 69 2.29 15.49 -1.33
C SER A 69 0.94 16.21 -1.24
N CYS A 70 0.39 16.38 -0.03
CA CYS A 70 -0.85 17.10 0.23
C CYS A 70 -0.68 18.61 -0.02
N PRO A 71 -1.50 19.23 -0.86
CA PRO A 71 -1.29 20.63 -1.24
C PRO A 71 -1.72 21.64 -0.16
N ASP A 72 -2.55 21.26 0.82
CA ASP A 72 -3.14 22.20 1.77
C ASP A 72 -3.33 21.65 3.20
N VAL A 73 -4.22 20.67 3.38
CA VAL A 73 -4.69 20.20 4.70
C VAL A 73 -3.58 19.65 5.59
N CYS A 74 -2.73 18.79 5.06
CA CYS A 74 -1.66 18.16 5.85
C CYS A 74 -0.57 19.17 6.24
N LEU A 75 -0.32 20.17 5.38
CA LEU A 75 0.60 21.25 5.72
C LEU A 75 0.09 22.06 6.92
N ALA A 76 -1.22 22.34 6.98
CA ALA A 76 -1.82 23.06 8.12
C ALA A 76 -1.77 22.21 9.40
N ILE A 77 -2.06 20.90 9.32
CA ILE A 77 -1.96 19.99 10.47
C ILE A 77 -0.51 19.92 10.97
N SER A 78 0.46 19.70 10.08
CA SER A 78 1.86 19.62 10.44
C SER A 78 2.40 20.92 11.02
N ALA A 79 1.97 22.08 10.51
CA ALA A 79 2.32 23.37 11.09
C ALA A 79 1.73 23.56 12.49
N ASN A 80 0.48 23.14 12.72
CA ASN A 80 -0.13 23.14 14.05
C ASN A 80 0.62 22.25 15.02
N LEU A 81 0.97 21.02 14.59
CA LEU A 81 1.76 20.09 15.41
C LEU A 81 3.17 20.62 15.70
N ALA A 82 3.82 21.28 14.75
CA ALA A 82 5.11 21.93 14.97
C ALA A 82 5.01 23.00 16.05
N TRP A 83 3.99 23.86 15.96
CA TRP A 83 3.75 24.86 16.99
C TRP A 83 3.50 24.23 18.37
N VAL A 84 2.70 23.15 18.42
CA VAL A 84 2.44 22.39 19.66
C VAL A 84 3.73 21.82 20.21
N TYR A 85 4.54 21.15 19.39
CA TYR A 85 5.82 20.55 19.77
C TYR A 85 6.77 21.58 20.42
N GLU A 86 6.90 22.75 19.79
CA GLU A 86 7.72 23.85 20.32
C GLU A 86 7.18 24.44 21.64
N ASN A 87 5.87 24.28 21.93
CA ASN A 87 5.21 24.88 23.10
C ASN A 87 4.83 23.87 24.20
N LEU A 88 5.28 22.62 24.12
CA LEU A 88 5.09 21.61 25.17
C LEU A 88 5.71 22.03 26.49
N GLY A 89 6.90 22.69 26.46
CA GLY A 89 7.59 23.16 27.64
C GLY A 89 7.99 22.04 28.58
N GLU A 90 7.55 22.07 29.82
CA GLU A 90 7.85 21.05 30.83
C GLU A 90 7.23 19.70 30.58
N TYR A 91 6.26 19.60 29.63
CA TYR A 91 5.59 18.34 29.24
C TYR A 91 6.28 17.62 28.08
N SER A 92 7.37 18.16 27.53
CA SER A 92 8.04 17.58 26.37
C SER A 92 8.52 16.14 26.56
N ASP A 93 8.89 15.78 27.79
CA ASP A 93 9.32 14.42 28.12
C ASP A 93 8.14 13.44 28.30
N ASP A 94 6.92 13.95 28.50
CA ASP A 94 5.71 13.15 28.75
C ASP A 94 4.81 13.01 27.51
N VAL A 95 5.16 13.66 26.40
CA VAL A 95 4.35 13.73 25.19
C VAL A 95 5.10 13.20 23.98
N VAL A 96 4.43 12.40 23.18
CA VAL A 96 4.94 11.89 21.90
C VAL A 96 3.98 12.30 20.79
N ILE A 97 4.51 12.76 19.66
CA ILE A 97 3.76 13.04 18.45
C ILE A 97 4.15 12.00 17.39
N LEU A 98 3.17 11.40 16.74
CA LEU A 98 3.33 10.43 15.66
C LEU A 98 2.50 10.87 14.46
N SER A 99 3.13 11.02 13.32
CA SER A 99 2.46 11.29 12.04
C SER A 99 2.52 10.05 11.17
N ILE A 100 1.37 9.47 10.80
CA ILE A 100 1.27 8.23 10.03
C ILE A 100 0.86 8.58 8.61
N THR A 101 1.59 8.05 7.61
CA THR A 101 1.22 8.29 6.21
C THR A 101 -0.07 7.59 5.80
N ILE A 102 -0.78 8.23 4.87
CA ILE A 102 -1.89 7.64 4.11
C ILE A 102 -1.55 7.45 2.63
N ASP A 103 -0.29 7.64 2.27
CA ASP A 103 0.21 7.54 0.91
C ASP A 103 1.59 6.86 0.87
N PRO A 104 1.65 5.57 1.22
CA PRO A 104 2.91 4.85 1.37
C PRO A 104 3.74 4.75 0.09
N ALA A 105 3.10 4.87 -1.07
CA ALA A 105 3.81 4.79 -2.34
C ALA A 105 4.72 6.00 -2.57
N ARG A 106 4.29 7.21 -2.17
CA ARG A 106 5.09 8.43 -2.25
C ARG A 106 5.85 8.75 -0.96
N ASP A 107 5.33 8.32 0.19
CA ASP A 107 5.88 8.63 1.51
C ASP A 107 6.75 7.47 2.02
N THR A 108 7.84 7.20 1.30
CA THR A 108 8.87 6.25 1.73
C THR A 108 9.64 6.78 2.95
N VAL A 109 10.44 5.93 3.60
CA VAL A 109 11.33 6.33 4.70
C VAL A 109 12.25 7.48 4.27
N GLU A 110 12.86 7.37 3.08
CA GLU A 110 13.74 8.38 2.49
C GLU A 110 13.00 9.68 2.21
N ARG A 111 11.78 9.59 1.70
CA ARG A 111 10.95 10.76 1.45
C ARG A 111 10.60 11.48 2.75
N PHE A 112 10.23 10.75 3.79
CA PHE A 112 9.98 11.35 5.10
C PHE A 112 11.25 11.97 5.71
N ALA A 113 12.42 11.33 5.60
CA ALA A 113 13.69 11.92 6.05
C ALA A 113 13.95 13.28 5.40
N GLN A 114 13.82 13.37 4.07
CA GLN A 114 13.99 14.62 3.33
C GLN A 114 12.95 15.68 3.72
N TRP A 115 11.69 15.25 3.86
CA TRP A 115 10.59 16.17 4.13
C TRP A 115 10.64 16.73 5.55
N THR A 116 10.95 15.91 6.55
CA THR A 116 11.12 16.35 7.95
C THR A 116 12.30 17.27 8.11
N GLU A 117 13.45 16.98 7.48
CA GLU A 117 14.62 17.86 7.47
C GLU A 117 14.30 19.22 6.85
N ALA A 118 13.63 19.22 5.68
CA ALA A 118 13.29 20.44 4.95
C ALA A 118 12.33 21.37 5.73
N ASN A 119 11.46 20.80 6.59
CA ASN A 119 10.47 21.54 7.37
C ASN A 119 10.87 21.75 8.85
N GLY A 120 11.96 21.12 9.30
CA GLY A 120 12.41 21.19 10.68
C GLY A 120 11.50 20.45 11.66
N TYR A 121 10.88 19.34 11.24
CA TYR A 121 10.03 18.52 12.10
C TYR A 121 10.86 17.46 12.82
N GLU A 122 10.80 17.46 14.16
CA GLU A 122 11.66 16.64 15.03
C GLU A 122 10.93 15.42 15.63
N TRP A 123 9.66 15.18 15.29
CA TRP A 123 8.90 14.02 15.77
C TRP A 123 8.81 12.92 14.70
N ASP A 124 8.40 11.72 15.10
CA ASP A 124 8.36 10.56 14.25
C ASP A 124 7.28 10.65 13.17
N HIS A 125 7.70 10.46 11.93
CA HIS A 125 6.84 10.33 10.74
C HIS A 125 6.92 8.90 10.25
N LEU A 126 5.77 8.21 10.27
CA LEU A 126 5.70 6.76 10.17
C LEU A 126 5.18 6.31 8.81
N SER A 127 5.92 5.39 8.22
CA SER A 127 5.57 4.68 6.99
C SER A 127 5.70 3.16 7.19
N ALA A 128 5.51 2.39 6.15
CA ALA A 128 5.73 0.95 6.14
C ALA A 128 6.29 0.52 4.80
N GLU A 129 7.09 -0.53 4.79
CA GLU A 129 7.59 -1.15 3.56
C GLU A 129 6.45 -1.65 2.66
N ARG A 130 5.30 -1.95 3.26
CA ARG A 130 4.13 -2.52 2.57
C ARG A 130 2.90 -1.69 2.78
N PRO A 131 2.21 -1.31 1.71
CA PRO A 131 0.94 -0.60 1.80
C PRO A 131 -0.12 -1.34 2.64
N SER A 132 -0.16 -2.68 2.58
CA SER A 132 -1.11 -3.50 3.34
C SER A 132 -0.99 -3.34 4.85
N THR A 133 0.22 -3.10 5.37
CA THR A 133 0.44 -2.83 6.80
C THR A 133 -0.29 -1.54 7.21
N LEU A 134 -0.16 -0.48 6.41
CA LEU A 134 -0.84 0.80 6.67
C LEU A 134 -2.35 0.71 6.48
N VAL A 135 -2.83 -0.03 5.47
CA VAL A 135 -4.27 -0.29 5.28
C VAL A 135 -4.88 -0.93 6.53
N ASN A 136 -4.19 -1.90 7.15
CA ASN A 136 -4.64 -2.51 8.41
C ASN A 136 -4.67 -1.50 9.56
N VAL A 137 -3.68 -0.60 9.66
CA VAL A 137 -3.67 0.47 10.67
C VAL A 137 -4.85 1.41 10.44
N TRP A 138 -5.04 1.93 9.23
CA TRP A 138 -6.14 2.85 8.93
C TRP A 138 -7.50 2.22 9.26
N ASN A 139 -7.73 0.98 8.85
CA ASN A 139 -8.97 0.25 9.13
C ASN A 139 -9.21 0.07 10.63
N SER A 140 -8.19 -0.31 11.40
CA SER A 140 -8.30 -0.48 12.84
C SER A 140 -8.57 0.84 13.59
N TRP A 141 -8.06 1.95 13.04
CA TRP A 141 -8.26 3.29 13.57
C TRP A 141 -9.53 3.96 13.07
N ASN A 142 -10.29 3.32 12.16
CA ASN A 142 -11.45 3.86 11.45
C ASN A 142 -11.10 5.13 10.63
N ILE A 143 -9.93 5.16 10.03
CA ILE A 143 -9.54 6.19 9.07
C ILE A 143 -9.94 5.72 7.69
N VAL A 144 -10.83 6.46 7.05
CA VAL A 144 -11.19 6.25 5.65
C VAL A 144 -10.10 6.90 4.81
N VAL A 145 -9.46 6.11 3.97
CA VAL A 145 -8.47 6.56 2.99
C VAL A 145 -8.99 6.16 1.61
N ASP A 146 -9.09 7.15 0.74
CA ASP A 146 -9.46 7.02 -0.68
C ASP A 146 -8.18 7.35 -1.46
N ASN A 147 -7.46 6.33 -1.89
CA ASN A 147 -6.17 6.47 -2.54
C ASN A 147 -6.20 5.73 -3.88
N ASP A 148 -6.30 6.50 -4.96
CA ASP A 148 -6.41 6.00 -6.33
C ASP A 148 -5.28 5.03 -6.70
N HIS A 149 -4.07 5.26 -6.19
CA HIS A 149 -2.93 4.39 -6.46
C HIS A 149 -3.07 3.02 -5.76
N ILE A 150 -3.52 3.01 -4.51
CA ILE A 150 -3.75 1.77 -3.77
C ILE A 150 -4.89 0.96 -4.41
N GLU A 151 -5.97 1.62 -4.84
CA GLU A 151 -7.07 0.95 -5.53
C GLU A 151 -6.59 0.33 -6.85
N ALA A 152 -5.80 1.08 -7.63
CA ALA A 152 -5.20 0.59 -8.87
C ALA A 152 -4.15 -0.51 -8.65
N SER A 153 -3.55 -0.58 -7.45
CA SER A 153 -2.51 -1.55 -7.08
C SER A 153 -3.06 -2.85 -6.47
N GLN A 154 -4.38 -3.04 -6.42
CA GLN A 154 -4.94 -4.29 -5.91
C GLN A 154 -4.66 -5.45 -6.87
N PRO A 155 -4.43 -6.67 -6.35
CA PRO A 155 -4.31 -7.83 -7.21
C PRO A 155 -5.59 -8.01 -8.03
N PRO A 156 -5.49 -8.46 -9.28
CA PRO A 156 -6.67 -8.71 -10.11
C PRO A 156 -7.58 -9.76 -9.42
N GLU A 157 -8.89 -9.50 -9.38
CA GLU A 157 -9.87 -10.39 -8.75
C GLU A 157 -10.03 -11.73 -9.48
N GLU A 158 -9.64 -11.78 -10.74
CA GLU A 158 -9.81 -12.95 -11.62
C GLU A 158 -8.45 -13.44 -12.13
N SER A 159 -8.32 -14.77 -12.27
CA SER A 159 -7.16 -15.38 -12.92
C SER A 159 -7.10 -14.94 -14.38
N THR A 160 -5.91 -14.59 -14.85
CA THR A 160 -5.67 -14.12 -16.20
C THR A 160 -4.98 -15.19 -17.05
N ASN A 161 -5.31 -15.18 -18.35
CA ASN A 161 -4.54 -15.88 -19.37
C ASN A 161 -3.65 -14.86 -20.09
N ARG A 162 -2.38 -15.18 -20.28
CA ARG A 162 -1.44 -14.32 -20.98
C ARG A 162 -1.20 -14.77 -22.41
N PHE A 163 -1.26 -13.83 -23.34
CA PHE A 163 -0.77 -14.02 -24.69
C PHE A 163 0.39 -13.06 -24.97
N SER A 164 1.56 -13.62 -25.29
CA SER A 164 2.75 -12.85 -25.58
C SER A 164 3.15 -12.95 -27.05
N VAL A 165 3.81 -11.92 -27.57
CA VAL A 165 4.41 -11.94 -28.90
C VAL A 165 5.83 -11.41 -28.80
N LEU A 166 6.80 -12.13 -29.36
CA LEU A 166 8.17 -11.67 -29.52
C LEU A 166 8.48 -11.47 -30.99
N TYR A 167 8.65 -10.21 -31.37
CA TYR A 167 8.84 -9.78 -32.76
C TYR A 167 10.28 -9.99 -33.26
N PRO A 168 10.52 -9.98 -34.60
CA PRO A 168 11.83 -10.19 -35.19
C PRO A 168 12.91 -9.18 -34.79
N ASP A 169 12.52 -8.00 -34.32
CA ASP A 169 13.41 -6.95 -33.80
C ASP A 169 13.72 -7.08 -32.31
N ASN A 170 13.29 -8.18 -31.68
CA ASN A 170 13.32 -8.45 -30.25
C ASN A 170 12.44 -7.54 -29.39
N SER A 171 11.59 -6.71 -29.97
CA SER A 171 10.51 -6.10 -29.20
C SER A 171 9.46 -7.16 -28.81
N SER A 172 8.80 -6.96 -27.68
CA SER A 172 7.77 -7.89 -27.21
C SER A 172 6.47 -7.16 -26.89
N MET A 173 5.40 -7.90 -26.95
CA MET A 173 4.07 -7.49 -26.54
C MET A 173 3.49 -8.53 -25.59
N VAL A 174 2.81 -8.07 -24.57
CA VAL A 174 2.13 -8.93 -23.59
C VAL A 174 0.70 -8.43 -23.44
N ILE A 175 -0.27 -9.34 -23.52
CA ILE A 175 -1.68 -9.04 -23.32
C ILE A 175 -2.24 -10.04 -22.32
N ASP A 176 -2.72 -9.52 -21.19
CA ASP A 176 -3.43 -10.30 -20.19
C ASP A 176 -4.94 -10.15 -20.38
N THR A 177 -5.66 -11.24 -20.25
CA THR A 177 -7.11 -11.27 -20.37
C THR A 177 -7.71 -12.09 -19.24
N PRO A 178 -8.90 -11.72 -18.75
CA PRO A 178 -9.59 -12.55 -17.78
C PRO A 178 -9.93 -13.91 -18.40
N CYS A 179 -9.91 -14.95 -17.57
CA CYS A 179 -10.39 -16.26 -17.96
C CYS A 179 -11.91 -16.22 -18.20
N ARG A 180 -12.34 -16.56 -19.38
CA ARG A 180 -13.77 -16.60 -19.74
C ARG A 180 -14.40 -17.92 -19.27
N SER A 181 -14.72 -18.00 -17.98
CA SER A 181 -15.25 -19.20 -17.31
C SER A 181 -16.63 -19.66 -17.78
N GLU A 182 -17.21 -19.05 -18.81
CA GLU A 182 -18.53 -19.38 -19.37
C GLU A 182 -18.58 -20.77 -20.00
N ILE A 183 -17.45 -21.40 -20.32
CA ILE A 183 -17.38 -22.69 -21.01
C ILE A 183 -17.40 -23.87 -20.04
N SER A 184 -16.62 -23.81 -18.96
CA SER A 184 -16.63 -24.76 -17.83
C SER A 184 -15.78 -24.22 -16.68
N GLU A 185 -15.86 -24.79 -15.46
CA GLU A 185 -15.15 -24.34 -14.27
C GLU A 185 -13.64 -24.10 -14.46
N ASN A 186 -12.99 -24.78 -15.43
CA ASN A 186 -11.54 -24.68 -15.64
C ASN A 186 -11.15 -24.28 -17.06
N ARG A 187 -12.12 -24.11 -17.98
CA ARG A 187 -11.83 -23.83 -19.38
C ARG A 187 -12.15 -22.40 -19.74
N CYS A 188 -11.11 -21.62 -20.03
CA CYS A 188 -11.21 -20.19 -20.28
C CYS A 188 -11.62 -19.85 -21.74
N TYR A 189 -11.13 -20.64 -22.69
CA TYR A 189 -11.41 -20.48 -24.14
C TYR A 189 -11.68 -21.86 -24.78
N SER A 190 -12.33 -21.88 -25.94
CA SER A 190 -12.64 -23.13 -26.65
C SER A 190 -11.39 -23.90 -27.08
N ASP A 191 -10.39 -23.16 -27.54
CA ASP A 191 -9.02 -23.61 -27.87
C ASP A 191 -8.07 -22.44 -27.96
N GLY A 192 -6.80 -22.67 -28.25
CA GLY A 192 -5.80 -21.62 -28.37
C GLY A 192 -6.06 -20.64 -29.52
N ASN A 193 -6.75 -21.05 -30.58
CA ASN A 193 -7.11 -20.15 -31.68
C ASN A 193 -8.25 -19.19 -31.27
N ASP A 194 -9.22 -19.67 -30.50
CA ASP A 194 -10.29 -18.83 -29.93
C ASP A 194 -9.65 -17.79 -28.98
N PHE A 195 -8.70 -18.22 -28.15
CA PHE A 195 -7.94 -17.34 -27.29
C PHE A 195 -7.16 -16.29 -28.08
N ALA A 196 -6.38 -16.68 -29.09
CA ALA A 196 -5.61 -15.75 -29.91
C ALA A 196 -6.50 -14.73 -30.62
N ASN A 197 -7.60 -15.17 -31.24
CA ASN A 197 -8.53 -14.27 -31.89
C ASN A 197 -9.13 -13.26 -30.93
N TYR A 198 -9.59 -13.70 -29.77
CA TYR A 198 -10.12 -12.81 -28.73
C TYR A 198 -9.10 -11.74 -28.31
N VAL A 199 -7.88 -12.16 -28.03
CA VAL A 199 -6.80 -11.25 -27.59
C VAL A 199 -6.49 -10.21 -28.66
N PHE A 200 -6.23 -10.64 -29.88
CA PHE A 200 -5.79 -9.75 -30.95
C PHE A 200 -6.91 -8.84 -31.48
N GLU A 201 -8.14 -9.32 -31.53
CA GLU A 201 -9.31 -8.50 -31.87
C GLU A 201 -9.52 -7.38 -30.85
N ASN A 202 -9.51 -7.70 -29.55
CA ASN A 202 -9.69 -6.70 -28.50
C ASN A 202 -8.55 -5.68 -28.43
N ALA A 203 -7.33 -6.11 -28.74
CA ALA A 203 -6.16 -5.22 -28.80
C ALA A 203 -6.09 -4.43 -30.12
N ASN A 204 -7.03 -4.65 -31.07
CA ASN A 204 -7.01 -4.05 -32.40
C ASN A 204 -5.70 -4.32 -33.18
N ILE A 205 -5.17 -5.54 -33.06
CA ILE A 205 -3.94 -6.00 -33.67
C ILE A 205 -4.26 -6.96 -34.83
N THR A 206 -3.63 -6.75 -35.97
CA THR A 206 -3.75 -7.68 -37.10
C THR A 206 -3.20 -9.05 -36.73
N TYR A 207 -4.02 -10.08 -36.82
CA TYR A 207 -3.65 -11.46 -36.55
C TYR A 207 -4.18 -12.38 -37.69
N ASN A 208 -3.28 -13.05 -38.36
CA ASN A 208 -3.60 -14.02 -39.39
C ASN A 208 -2.44 -15.02 -39.55
N ILE A 209 -2.52 -16.11 -38.79
CA ILE A 209 -1.50 -17.16 -38.78
C ILE A 209 -2.10 -18.48 -39.28
N SER A 210 -1.34 -19.13 -40.15
CA SER A 210 -1.64 -20.50 -40.63
C SER A 210 -0.39 -21.36 -40.49
N GLY A 211 -0.42 -22.30 -39.54
CA GLY A 211 0.74 -23.05 -39.13
C GLY A 211 1.75 -22.09 -38.46
N ASN A 212 2.92 -21.94 -39.07
CA ASN A 212 3.97 -21.04 -38.58
C ASN A 212 4.23 -19.83 -39.51
N GLN A 213 3.31 -19.59 -40.45
CA GLN A 213 3.43 -18.47 -41.41
C GLN A 213 2.23 -17.52 -41.24
N GLY A 214 2.48 -16.24 -41.51
CA GLY A 214 1.43 -15.23 -41.50
C GLY A 214 1.84 -13.94 -40.82
N THR A 215 0.85 -13.14 -40.41
CA THR A 215 1.04 -11.77 -39.93
C THR A 215 0.53 -11.60 -38.50
N ILE A 216 1.34 -10.96 -37.66
CA ILE A 216 0.94 -10.44 -36.34
C ILE A 216 1.44 -9.00 -36.22
N GLY A 217 0.54 -8.05 -35.94
CA GLY A 217 0.90 -6.66 -35.66
C GLY A 217 1.70 -5.95 -36.76
N GLY A 218 1.45 -6.35 -38.03
CA GLY A 218 2.15 -5.81 -39.20
C GLY A 218 3.46 -6.52 -39.56
N TRP A 219 3.92 -7.48 -38.78
CA TRP A 219 5.06 -8.34 -39.10
C TRP A 219 4.61 -9.57 -39.86
N GLU A 220 4.96 -9.67 -41.13
CA GLU A 220 4.63 -10.79 -42.00
C GLU A 220 5.85 -11.70 -42.18
N THR A 221 5.66 -13.02 -42.02
CA THR A 221 6.72 -14.00 -42.20
C THR A 221 7.19 -14.05 -43.67
N ASP A 222 8.45 -14.37 -43.89
CA ASP A 222 9.05 -14.55 -45.19
C ASP A 222 9.87 -15.87 -45.27
N SER A 223 10.76 -15.98 -46.25
CA SER A 223 11.60 -17.17 -46.42
C SER A 223 12.73 -17.28 -45.37
N ASN A 224 12.96 -16.24 -44.56
CA ASN A 224 14.10 -16.16 -43.63
C ASN A 224 13.68 -16.41 -42.18
N TRP A 225 12.42 -16.23 -41.87
CA TRP A 225 11.93 -16.41 -40.51
C TRP A 225 10.44 -16.88 -40.48
N SER A 226 10.04 -17.43 -39.34
CA SER A 226 8.69 -17.94 -39.10
C SER A 226 8.26 -17.66 -37.67
N TRP A 227 6.97 -17.79 -37.39
CA TRP A 227 6.44 -17.79 -36.06
C TRP A 227 6.56 -19.18 -35.44
N ASN A 228 7.01 -19.28 -34.19
CA ASN A 228 7.01 -20.49 -33.39
C ASN A 228 6.03 -20.32 -32.22
N LEU A 229 5.11 -21.29 -32.09
CA LEU A 229 4.19 -21.32 -30.96
C LEU A 229 4.89 -21.86 -29.72
N HIS A 230 4.80 -21.10 -28.61
CA HIS A 230 5.28 -21.50 -27.31
C HIS A 230 4.13 -21.51 -26.31
N TYR A 231 4.26 -22.33 -25.31
CA TYR A 231 3.42 -22.31 -24.12
C TYR A 231 4.30 -22.13 -22.87
N TRP A 232 3.73 -21.59 -21.83
CA TRP A 232 4.40 -21.48 -20.55
C TRP A 232 4.29 -22.81 -19.79
N ASP A 233 5.42 -23.38 -19.43
CA ASP A 233 5.50 -24.56 -18.58
C ASP A 233 5.54 -24.12 -17.11
N ASN A 234 4.41 -24.17 -16.43
CA ASN A 234 4.27 -23.76 -15.04
C ASN A 234 5.12 -24.59 -14.06
N LEU A 235 5.55 -25.79 -14.46
CA LEU A 235 6.37 -26.65 -13.61
C LEU A 235 7.84 -26.27 -13.65
N ASN A 236 8.32 -25.91 -14.85
CA ASN A 236 9.72 -25.55 -15.08
C ASN A 236 9.93 -24.02 -15.16
N GLU A 237 8.87 -23.25 -15.03
CA GLU A 237 8.86 -21.77 -15.09
C GLU A 237 9.60 -21.24 -16.34
N THR A 238 9.25 -21.80 -17.52
CA THR A 238 9.91 -21.45 -18.77
C THR A 238 8.98 -21.52 -19.99
N TRP A 239 9.28 -20.69 -20.97
CA TRP A 239 8.64 -20.80 -22.27
C TRP A 239 9.16 -22.01 -23.04
N THR A 240 8.26 -22.93 -23.36
CA THR A 240 8.55 -24.17 -24.06
C THR A 240 7.92 -24.15 -25.45
N ILE A 241 8.71 -24.50 -26.46
CA ILE A 241 8.20 -24.60 -27.83
C ILE A 241 7.14 -25.73 -27.94
N SER A 242 5.99 -25.43 -28.54
CA SER A 242 4.97 -26.45 -28.77
C SER A 242 5.42 -27.41 -29.87
N GLU A 243 5.39 -28.70 -29.58
CA GLU A 243 5.66 -29.75 -30.61
C GLU A 243 4.69 -29.66 -31.77
N SER A 244 3.42 -29.41 -31.46
CA SER A 244 2.39 -29.11 -32.45
C SER A 244 2.31 -27.61 -32.66
N GLN A 245 2.79 -27.12 -33.78
CA GLN A 245 2.59 -25.71 -34.17
C GLN A 245 1.15 -25.35 -34.55
N ASN A 246 0.19 -26.19 -34.15
CA ASN A 246 -1.23 -25.99 -34.33
C ASN A 246 -1.87 -25.44 -33.05
N ILE A 247 -2.09 -24.15 -33.03
CA ILE A 247 -2.67 -23.44 -31.88
C ILE A 247 -4.08 -23.93 -31.51
N SER A 248 -4.89 -24.41 -32.51
CA SER A 248 -6.22 -24.97 -32.25
C SER A 248 -6.20 -26.34 -31.55
N ALA A 249 -5.00 -26.96 -31.40
CA ALA A 249 -4.86 -28.20 -30.67
C ALA A 249 -4.56 -27.98 -29.17
N ILE A 250 -4.45 -26.73 -28.72
CA ILE A 250 -4.14 -26.37 -27.33
C ILE A 250 -5.43 -26.10 -26.57
N ASP A 251 -5.64 -26.84 -25.49
CA ASP A 251 -6.69 -26.55 -24.53
C ASP A 251 -6.28 -25.33 -23.68
N VAL A 252 -7.13 -24.32 -23.57
CA VAL A 252 -6.86 -23.10 -22.78
C VAL A 252 -7.69 -23.15 -21.51
N ASN A 253 -7.00 -23.45 -20.42
CA ASN A 253 -7.54 -23.49 -19.07
C ASN A 253 -7.02 -22.30 -18.25
N ILE A 254 -7.43 -22.21 -16.99
CA ILE A 254 -6.78 -21.34 -16.01
C ILE A 254 -5.28 -21.63 -16.04
N ASP A 255 -4.45 -20.61 -15.97
CA ASP A 255 -2.98 -20.68 -16.01
C ASP A 255 -2.38 -21.16 -17.36
N THR A 256 -3.16 -21.18 -18.43
CA THR A 256 -2.61 -21.41 -19.77
C THR A 256 -2.15 -20.09 -20.38
N HIS A 257 -0.84 -19.99 -20.61
CA HIS A 257 -0.24 -18.82 -21.27
C HIS A 257 0.42 -19.26 -22.57
N LEU A 258 0.23 -18.48 -23.62
CA LEU A 258 0.73 -18.77 -24.97
C LEU A 258 1.59 -17.63 -25.50
N ALA A 259 2.51 -17.96 -26.39
CA ALA A 259 3.29 -16.97 -27.09
C ALA A 259 3.56 -17.32 -28.55
N TRP A 260 3.49 -16.33 -29.42
CA TRP A 260 4.11 -16.39 -30.74
C TRP A 260 5.50 -15.74 -30.69
N VAL A 261 6.53 -16.49 -31.05
CA VAL A 261 7.92 -16.07 -31.01
C VAL A 261 8.52 -16.15 -32.39
N SER A 262 9.10 -15.05 -32.87
CA SER A 262 9.83 -15.07 -34.14
C SER A 262 11.05 -15.99 -34.04
N SER A 263 11.29 -16.80 -35.07
CA SER A 263 12.47 -17.68 -35.13
C SER A 263 13.80 -16.94 -35.15
N ASN A 264 13.79 -15.62 -35.43
CA ASN A 264 14.97 -14.76 -35.43
C ASN A 264 15.26 -14.08 -34.09
N SER A 265 14.32 -14.19 -33.13
CA SER A 265 14.40 -13.47 -31.87
C SER A 265 15.05 -14.31 -30.77
N ASN A 266 15.60 -13.64 -29.76
CA ASN A 266 16.10 -14.30 -28.58
C ASN A 266 14.96 -14.43 -27.53
N ILE A 267 14.58 -15.67 -27.25
CA ILE A 267 13.49 -15.98 -26.30
C ILE A 267 13.67 -15.34 -24.91
N SER A 268 14.93 -15.04 -24.49
CA SER A 268 15.18 -14.37 -23.22
C SER A 268 14.64 -12.94 -23.14
N ASN A 269 14.22 -12.36 -24.27
CA ASN A 269 13.57 -11.05 -24.31
C ASN A 269 12.05 -11.14 -24.14
N LEU A 270 11.50 -12.35 -23.99
CA LEU A 270 10.10 -12.54 -23.71
C LEU A 270 9.88 -12.55 -22.19
N SER A 271 8.94 -11.75 -21.73
CA SER A 271 8.54 -11.74 -20.32
C SER A 271 8.05 -13.14 -19.89
N PRO A 272 8.20 -13.52 -18.62
CA PRO A 272 7.64 -14.77 -18.09
C PRO A 272 6.17 -14.95 -18.44
N GLY A 273 5.73 -16.20 -18.56
CA GLY A 273 4.33 -16.53 -18.84
C GLY A 273 3.39 -16.17 -17.70
N VAL A 274 3.91 -16.10 -16.49
CA VAL A 274 3.17 -15.64 -15.31
C VAL A 274 3.68 -14.27 -14.88
N ASP A 275 2.78 -13.48 -14.30
CA ASP A 275 3.14 -12.20 -13.73
C ASP A 275 4.10 -12.39 -12.58
N CYS A 276 5.15 -11.56 -12.56
CA CYS A 276 6.01 -11.42 -11.38
C CYS A 276 6.56 -12.74 -10.84
N ASN A 277 6.85 -13.72 -11.72
CA ASN A 277 7.27 -15.09 -11.37
C ASN A 277 6.25 -15.84 -10.49
N GLY A 278 4.96 -15.50 -10.60
CA GLY A 278 3.90 -16.07 -9.77
C GLY A 278 3.96 -15.61 -8.31
N LYS A 279 4.65 -14.50 -8.02
CA LYS A 279 4.84 -13.93 -6.68
C LYS A 279 4.42 -12.47 -6.60
N GLY A 280 3.43 -12.11 -7.39
CA GLY A 280 2.88 -10.76 -7.49
C GLY A 280 2.03 -10.59 -8.75
N TRP A 281 1.76 -9.36 -9.11
CA TRP A 281 1.00 -8.99 -10.30
C TRP A 281 1.61 -7.77 -10.99
N ILE A 282 1.35 -7.60 -12.27
CA ILE A 282 1.85 -6.44 -13.03
C ILE A 282 0.92 -5.26 -12.82
N MET A 283 1.53 -4.11 -12.55
CA MET A 283 0.91 -2.80 -12.54
C MET A 283 1.55 -1.92 -13.63
N GLY A 284 0.77 -0.96 -14.16
CA GLY A 284 1.22 -0.09 -15.25
C GLY A 284 1.18 -0.77 -16.62
N SER A 285 1.74 -0.11 -17.63
CA SER A 285 1.78 -0.61 -19.01
C SER A 285 3.01 -0.08 -19.76
N GLY A 286 3.45 -0.82 -20.78
CA GLY A 286 4.57 -0.42 -21.61
C GLY A 286 5.88 -0.28 -20.79
N SER A 287 6.54 0.87 -20.87
CA SER A 287 7.79 1.13 -20.14
C SER A 287 7.59 1.39 -18.65
N SER A 288 6.37 1.64 -18.20
CA SER A 288 6.03 1.80 -16.79
C SER A 288 5.53 0.51 -16.13
N ALA A 289 5.44 -0.60 -16.88
CA ALA A 289 5.03 -1.88 -16.32
C ALA A 289 6.04 -2.38 -15.29
N HIS A 290 5.54 -2.74 -14.11
CA HIS A 290 6.37 -3.25 -13.02
C HIS A 290 5.56 -4.22 -12.13
N CYS A 291 6.27 -5.07 -11.39
CA CYS A 291 5.65 -6.01 -10.47
C CYS A 291 5.32 -5.36 -9.13
N MET A 292 4.11 -5.65 -8.65
CA MET A 292 3.75 -5.52 -7.24
C MET A 292 3.95 -6.89 -6.61
N CYS A 293 4.94 -7.03 -5.73
CA CYS A 293 5.32 -8.32 -5.18
C CYS A 293 4.51 -8.68 -3.93
N GLU A 294 4.21 -9.99 -3.79
CA GLU A 294 3.59 -10.54 -2.59
C GLU A 294 4.50 -10.41 -1.36
N GLU A 295 3.92 -10.63 -0.19
CA GLU A 295 4.65 -10.61 1.07
C GLU A 295 5.84 -11.58 1.09
N GLY A 296 7.04 -11.07 1.45
CA GLY A 296 8.29 -11.83 1.47
C GLY A 296 9.03 -11.88 0.14
N TYR A 297 8.57 -11.10 -0.85
CA TYR A 297 9.20 -10.97 -2.16
C TYR A 297 9.46 -9.51 -2.50
N GLU A 298 10.48 -9.25 -3.32
CA GLU A 298 10.87 -7.94 -3.80
C GLU A 298 11.19 -7.96 -5.29
N ARG A 299 11.21 -6.80 -5.92
CA ARG A 299 11.66 -6.68 -7.32
C ARG A 299 13.19 -6.73 -7.36
N PRO A 300 13.80 -7.60 -8.20
CA PRO A 300 15.25 -7.60 -8.37
C PRO A 300 15.72 -6.32 -9.06
N ASP A 301 16.91 -5.83 -8.69
CA ASP A 301 17.50 -4.66 -9.31
C ASP A 301 17.61 -4.81 -10.84
N GLY A 302 17.01 -3.86 -11.56
CA GLY A 302 17.02 -3.83 -13.04
C GLY A 302 16.09 -4.85 -13.72
N ASN A 303 15.31 -5.61 -12.97
CA ASN A 303 14.22 -6.46 -13.50
C ASN A 303 12.89 -6.13 -12.83
N TRP A 304 12.18 -5.17 -13.38
CA TRP A 304 10.91 -4.69 -12.82
C TRP A 304 9.73 -5.64 -13.04
N LEU A 305 9.88 -6.67 -13.86
CA LEU A 305 8.82 -7.63 -14.24
C LEU A 305 8.97 -9.00 -13.53
N GLY A 306 9.73 -9.05 -12.44
CA GLY A 306 9.90 -10.24 -11.62
C GLY A 306 9.78 -9.95 -10.15
N CYS A 307 9.55 -11.00 -9.35
CA CYS A 307 9.63 -10.97 -7.90
C CYS A 307 10.56 -12.07 -7.43
N VAL A 308 11.47 -11.75 -6.53
CA VAL A 308 12.43 -12.67 -5.88
C VAL A 308 12.22 -12.66 -4.38
N VAL A 309 12.75 -13.64 -3.69
CA VAL A 309 12.67 -13.68 -2.21
C VAL A 309 13.42 -12.48 -1.63
N LEU A 310 12.79 -11.77 -0.72
CA LEU A 310 13.33 -10.59 -0.05
C LEU A 310 14.74 -10.85 0.53
N GLY A 311 15.69 -9.97 0.21
CA GLY A 311 17.09 -10.06 0.68
C GLY A 311 17.95 -11.10 -0.02
N THR A 312 17.54 -11.64 -1.17
CA THR A 312 18.34 -12.59 -1.95
C THR A 312 19.32 -11.92 -2.91
N GLU A 313 19.11 -10.65 -3.25
CA GLU A 313 20.03 -9.88 -4.08
C GLU A 313 20.76 -8.81 -3.27
N GLU A 314 22.08 -8.65 -3.51
CA GLU A 314 22.81 -7.50 -3.00
C GLU A 314 22.39 -6.28 -3.82
N SER A 315 21.86 -5.24 -3.16
CA SER A 315 21.48 -4.00 -3.80
C SER A 315 22.69 -3.35 -4.49
N ASN A 316 22.83 -3.60 -5.76
CA ASN A 316 23.68 -2.79 -6.62
C ASN A 316 22.84 -1.59 -7.06
N SER A 317 23.06 -0.44 -6.45
CA SER A 317 22.44 0.82 -6.84
C SER A 317 22.72 1.09 -8.32
N SER A 318 21.88 0.56 -9.21
CA SER A 318 21.90 0.93 -10.63
C SER A 318 21.18 2.28 -10.74
N GLU A 319 21.76 3.21 -11.49
CA GLU A 319 21.16 4.52 -11.83
C GLU A 319 19.88 4.37 -12.73
N ILE A 320 19.24 3.22 -12.71
CA ILE A 320 18.00 2.97 -13.48
C ILE A 320 16.84 3.39 -12.60
N GLU A 321 16.14 4.43 -13.05
CA GLU A 321 14.93 4.95 -12.40
C GLU A 321 13.87 3.84 -12.23
N ASP A 322 13.37 3.65 -11.00
CA ASP A 322 12.32 2.66 -10.72
C ASP A 322 11.05 3.02 -11.51
N PRO A 323 10.55 2.16 -12.39
CA PRO A 323 9.31 2.40 -13.13
C PRO A 323 8.11 2.63 -12.20
N HIS A 324 8.12 2.12 -10.98
CA HIS A 324 7.10 2.40 -9.99
C HIS A 324 7.14 3.87 -9.56
N GLU A 325 8.31 4.40 -9.22
CA GLU A 325 8.46 5.83 -8.92
C GLU A 325 8.04 6.71 -10.10
N ALA A 326 8.44 6.35 -11.31
CA ALA A 326 8.05 7.03 -12.54
C ALA A 326 6.54 6.94 -12.82
N SER A 327 5.87 5.86 -12.38
CA SER A 327 4.43 5.65 -12.56
C SER A 327 3.57 6.35 -11.51
N LEU A 328 4.16 6.80 -10.40
CA LEU A 328 3.42 7.41 -9.29
C LEU A 328 2.72 8.73 -9.63
N GLY A 329 3.06 9.43 -10.68
CA GLY A 329 2.36 10.58 -11.23
C GLY A 329 1.56 11.44 -10.23
N GLU A 330 0.70 12.31 -10.71
CA GLU A 330 -0.30 12.97 -9.88
C GLU A 330 -1.55 12.09 -9.75
N TYR A 331 -1.81 11.59 -8.54
CA TYR A 331 -3.05 10.90 -8.20
C TYR A 331 -3.67 11.48 -6.93
N GLY A 332 -5.00 11.34 -6.80
CA GLY A 332 -5.76 11.86 -5.67
C GLY A 332 -5.61 10.98 -4.43
N VAL A 333 -5.50 11.61 -3.27
CA VAL A 333 -5.63 10.96 -1.97
C VAL A 333 -6.60 11.75 -1.12
N GLY A 334 -7.77 11.14 -0.83
CA GLY A 334 -8.76 11.63 0.10
C GLY A 334 -8.66 10.89 1.43
N HIS A 335 -8.91 11.56 2.56
CA HIS A 335 -8.92 10.86 3.85
C HIS A 335 -9.76 11.57 4.91
N SER A 336 -10.10 10.80 5.95
CA SER A 336 -10.68 11.36 7.17
C SER A 336 -9.64 12.21 7.88
N THR A 337 -9.91 13.49 8.05
CA THR A 337 -9.02 14.43 8.73
C THR A 337 -9.29 14.42 10.23
N VAL A 338 -8.63 13.52 10.96
CA VAL A 338 -8.77 13.38 12.41
C VAL A 338 -7.39 13.24 13.04
N THR A 339 -7.14 14.00 14.10
CA THR A 339 -5.98 13.85 14.98
C THR A 339 -6.46 13.41 16.35
N PHE A 340 -5.85 12.36 16.89
CA PHE A 340 -6.20 11.78 18.17
C PHE A 340 -5.20 12.18 19.25
N ILE A 341 -5.69 12.39 20.47
CA ILE A 341 -4.86 12.47 21.67
C ILE A 341 -5.21 11.27 22.56
N LEU A 342 -4.20 10.49 22.87
CA LEU A 342 -4.26 9.32 23.73
C LEU A 342 -3.77 9.67 25.13
N ASP A 343 -4.32 9.02 26.15
CA ASP A 343 -3.79 9.11 27.51
C ASP A 343 -2.61 8.16 27.77
N LYS A 344 -2.11 8.15 28.97
CA LYS A 344 -0.96 7.32 29.39
C LYS A 344 -1.25 5.81 29.41
N GLU A 345 -2.51 5.41 29.34
CA GLU A 345 -2.94 4.02 29.13
C GLU A 345 -3.21 3.69 27.65
N THR A 346 -2.78 4.57 26.72
CA THR A 346 -2.98 4.42 25.28
C THR A 346 -4.46 4.33 24.85
N ARG A 347 -5.37 4.98 25.59
CA ARG A 347 -6.77 5.08 25.22
C ARG A 347 -7.05 6.36 24.44
N LYS A 348 -7.92 6.29 23.43
CA LYS A 348 -8.35 7.47 22.66
C LYS A 348 -9.21 8.37 23.55
N ARG A 349 -8.68 9.51 23.97
CA ARG A 349 -9.37 10.45 24.88
C ARG A 349 -10.05 11.59 24.13
N VAL A 350 -9.38 12.15 23.16
CA VAL A 350 -9.84 13.32 22.40
C VAL A 350 -9.61 13.12 20.91
N ALA A 351 -10.58 13.55 20.11
CA ALA A 351 -10.45 13.63 18.66
C ALA A 351 -10.63 15.08 18.20
N TRP A 352 -9.70 15.56 17.40
CA TRP A 352 -9.76 16.83 16.71
C TRP A 352 -9.96 16.61 15.20
N THR A 353 -11.05 17.16 14.65
CA THR A 353 -11.43 16.96 13.25
C THR A 353 -11.20 18.19 12.41
N GLY A 354 -10.87 17.98 11.13
CA GLY A 354 -10.59 19.07 10.20
C GLY A 354 -9.25 19.76 10.48
N ILE A 355 -9.11 20.99 10.00
CA ILE A 355 -7.85 21.76 10.04
C ILE A 355 -7.94 23.04 10.87
N ASN A 356 -9.16 23.46 11.20
CA ASN A 356 -9.41 24.74 11.88
C ASN A 356 -9.40 24.56 13.41
N TRP A 357 -8.28 24.05 13.95
CA TRP A 357 -8.13 23.90 15.38
C TRP A 357 -7.69 25.24 16.01
N ASP A 358 -8.10 25.46 17.24
CA ASP A 358 -7.38 26.35 18.11
C ASP A 358 -6.17 25.59 18.68
N VAL A 359 -4.97 25.91 18.22
CA VAL A 359 -3.73 25.21 18.62
C VAL A 359 -3.43 25.36 20.11
N GLN A 360 -3.93 26.44 20.77
CA GLN A 360 -3.78 26.65 22.20
C GLN A 360 -4.71 25.72 22.99
N GLU A 361 -5.96 25.58 22.54
CA GLU A 361 -6.90 24.62 23.12
C GLU A 361 -6.44 23.17 22.93
N PHE A 362 -5.89 22.86 21.75
CA PHE A 362 -5.28 21.54 21.50
C PHE A 362 -4.12 21.25 22.46
N LEU A 363 -3.24 22.21 22.68
CA LEU A 363 -2.14 22.10 23.65
C LEU A 363 -2.66 21.96 25.09
N LEU A 364 -3.77 22.61 25.44
CA LEU A 364 -4.38 22.48 26.76
C LEU A 364 -4.93 21.07 26.99
N ASP A 365 -5.53 20.43 26.00
CA ASP A 365 -5.95 19.02 26.08
C ASP A 365 -4.76 18.09 26.37
N ILE A 366 -3.66 18.28 25.66
CA ILE A 366 -2.41 17.51 25.88
C ILE A 366 -1.91 17.69 27.31
N LYS A 367 -1.80 18.94 27.80
CA LYS A 367 -1.32 19.25 29.16
C LYS A 367 -2.25 18.70 30.23
N ALA A 368 -3.56 18.76 30.00
CA ALA A 368 -4.54 18.21 30.90
C ALA A 368 -4.36 16.70 31.07
N LEU A 369 -4.21 15.96 29.95
CA LEU A 369 -3.95 14.52 29.97
C LEU A 369 -2.56 14.15 30.53
N SER A 370 -1.56 15.02 30.37
CA SER A 370 -0.22 14.79 30.93
C SER A 370 -0.19 14.88 32.44
N THR A 371 -1.16 15.57 33.05
CA THR A 371 -1.29 15.72 34.53
C THR A 371 -2.23 14.70 35.16
N GLU A 372 -2.96 13.91 34.40
CA GLU A 372 -3.80 12.80 34.83
C GLU A 372 -2.94 11.59 35.23
#